data_3677eb9e2573341316c851c7b60f02e2
#
_entry.id   3677eb9e2573341316c851c7b60f02e2
#
_cell.length_a   1.000
_cell.length_b   1.000
_cell.length_c   1.000
_cell.angle_alpha   90.00
_cell.angle_beta   90.00
_cell.angle_gamma   90.00
#
_symmetry.space_group_name_H-M   'P 1'
#
loop_
_entity.id
_entity.type
_entity.pdbx_description
1 polymer ?
#
loop_
_entity_poly.entity_id
_entity_poly.type
_entity_poly.pdbx_seq_one_letter_code
_entity_poly.pdbx_strand_id
1 'polypeptide(L)'
;ARSRPDRTTLLVGRQASVDGSVLLASSCDGDVMGSIYVMPAQTFPPDTKLPMYWNVPRPTTYAEYQANLQKGYDLVGFLPAAATYRSMILAGNLENMITGGLNEHGVSIAIEFLPMRAGLACDKGVVGPNSNHWTTSLIANGLLRAKTARQAIQVIGSMSEQYGFLYYRAPSAGVALPIADEREAWLMEIFGPGEGWTPDCGKLGGVWCAQRIPDGEVGCSANRSRIGKVDLEDG
;
A
#
# COMPACT_ATOMS: atom_id res chain seq x y z
N ALA A 1 -14.63 2.15 -23.47
CA ALA A 1 -14.32 1.75 -22.08
C ALA A 1 -12.81 1.52 -22.03
N ARG A 2 -12.07 2.30 -21.26
CA ARG A 2 -10.65 1.99 -21.00
C ARG A 2 -10.63 0.71 -20.18
N SER A 3 -9.92 -0.31 -20.65
CA SER A 3 -9.70 -1.53 -19.89
C SER A 3 -9.11 -1.16 -18.53
N ARG A 4 -9.64 -1.74 -17.45
CA ARG A 4 -8.97 -1.64 -16.15
C ARG A 4 -7.59 -2.26 -16.33
N PRO A 5 -6.50 -1.62 -15.85
CA PRO A 5 -5.20 -2.25 -15.90
C PRO A 5 -5.26 -3.54 -15.07
N ASP A 6 -5.13 -4.66 -15.73
CA ASP A 6 -5.02 -5.94 -15.07
C ASP A 6 -3.59 -6.12 -14.56
N ARG A 7 -3.45 -6.77 -13.43
CA ARG A 7 -2.15 -7.05 -12.82
C ARG A 7 -2.06 -8.52 -12.48
N THR A 8 -0.87 -9.05 -12.60
CA THR A 8 -0.56 -10.41 -12.17
C THR A 8 0.68 -10.36 -11.31
N THR A 9 0.62 -11.03 -10.17
CA THR A 9 1.72 -11.16 -9.23
C THR A 9 2.09 -12.60 -9.02
N LEU A 10 3.37 -12.85 -8.91
CA LEU A 10 3.96 -14.13 -8.54
C LEU A 10 4.83 -13.94 -7.30
N LEU A 11 4.64 -14.80 -6.32
CA LEU A 11 5.43 -14.91 -5.11
C LEU A 11 6.00 -16.31 -5.02
N VAL A 12 7.30 -16.45 -4.79
CA VAL A 12 7.97 -17.74 -4.68
C VAL A 12 8.68 -17.85 -3.35
N GLY A 13 8.32 -18.86 -2.58
CA GLY A 13 9.00 -19.18 -1.32
C GLY A 13 10.42 -19.69 -1.55
N ARG A 14 11.30 -19.49 -0.58
CA ARG A 14 12.74 -19.74 -0.72
C ARG A 14 13.12 -21.19 -1.05
N GLN A 15 12.28 -22.19 -0.71
CA GLN A 15 12.52 -23.59 -1.03
C GLN A 15 11.91 -24.01 -2.38
N ALA A 16 11.10 -23.13 -2.98
CA ALA A 16 10.54 -23.32 -4.31
C ALA A 16 11.42 -22.70 -5.41
N SER A 17 12.45 -21.94 -5.05
CA SER A 17 13.47 -21.41 -5.95
C SER A 17 14.72 -22.29 -6.00
N VAL A 18 15.46 -22.21 -7.09
CA VAL A 18 16.65 -23.07 -7.32
C VAL A 18 17.82 -22.69 -6.38
N ASP A 19 17.93 -21.41 -6.06
CA ASP A 19 19.06 -20.85 -5.30
C ASP A 19 18.71 -20.44 -3.86
N GLY A 20 17.47 -20.74 -3.41
CA GLY A 20 17.01 -20.38 -2.09
C GLY A 20 16.55 -18.92 -1.94
N SER A 21 16.45 -18.17 -3.03
CA SER A 21 15.94 -16.79 -3.02
C SER A 21 14.41 -16.76 -2.88
N VAL A 22 13.90 -15.70 -2.26
CA VAL A 22 12.50 -15.35 -2.31
C VAL A 22 12.27 -14.44 -3.51
N LEU A 23 11.26 -14.73 -4.34
CA LEU A 23 10.98 -13.96 -5.55
C LEU A 23 9.63 -13.29 -5.46
N LEU A 24 9.58 -12.02 -5.88
CA LEU A 24 8.36 -11.27 -6.13
C LEU A 24 8.43 -10.68 -7.54
N ALA A 25 7.45 -11.01 -8.37
CA ALA A 25 7.29 -10.41 -9.69
C ALA A 25 5.87 -9.87 -9.83
N SER A 26 5.73 -8.73 -10.49
CA SER A 26 4.43 -8.12 -10.77
C SER A 26 4.41 -7.53 -12.17
N SER A 27 3.36 -7.82 -12.91
CA SER A 27 3.07 -7.17 -14.21
C SER A 27 1.94 -6.17 -14.06
N CYS A 28 1.84 -5.25 -14.99
CA CYS A 28 0.72 -4.32 -15.12
C CYS A 28 0.40 -4.15 -16.60
N ASP A 29 -0.81 -4.53 -16.99
CA ASP A 29 -1.27 -4.39 -18.36
C ASP A 29 -1.83 -3.00 -18.62
N GLY A 30 -1.71 -2.51 -19.86
CA GLY A 30 -2.26 -1.24 -20.32
C GLY A 30 -1.20 -0.16 -20.53
N ASP A 31 -1.67 1.06 -20.81
CA ASP A 31 -0.83 2.23 -21.10
C ASP A 31 -0.20 2.80 -19.81
N VAL A 32 0.50 1.99 -19.08
CA VAL A 32 1.21 2.42 -17.87
C VAL A 32 2.69 2.54 -18.19
N MET A 33 3.12 3.74 -18.52
CA MET A 33 4.54 4.05 -18.53
C MET A 33 4.98 4.27 -17.07
N GLY A 34 5.97 3.55 -16.62
CA GLY A 34 6.52 3.66 -15.28
C GLY A 34 7.81 4.47 -15.24
N SER A 35 8.04 5.10 -14.13
CA SER A 35 9.33 5.72 -13.80
C SER A 35 9.91 5.07 -12.54
N ILE A 36 11.24 5.01 -12.50
CA ILE A 36 11.97 4.52 -11.33
C ILE A 36 12.61 5.72 -10.65
N TYR A 37 12.39 5.86 -9.36
CA TYR A 37 12.99 6.89 -8.53
C TYR A 37 13.76 6.25 -7.38
N VAL A 38 14.88 6.86 -7.02
CA VAL A 38 15.60 6.52 -5.81
C VAL A 38 15.28 7.56 -4.75
N MET A 39 14.62 7.14 -3.68
CA MET A 39 14.44 7.94 -2.48
C MET A 39 15.62 7.69 -1.54
N PRO A 40 16.42 8.71 -1.22
CA PRO A 40 17.53 8.56 -0.29
C PRO A 40 17.02 8.26 1.13
N ALA A 41 17.83 7.56 1.90
CA ALA A 41 17.61 7.45 3.34
C ALA A 41 17.61 8.86 3.97
N GLN A 42 16.72 9.08 4.93
CA GLN A 42 16.58 10.35 5.63
C GLN A 42 16.60 10.13 7.13
N THR A 43 17.17 11.07 7.84
CA THR A 43 17.10 11.18 9.29
C THR A 43 16.39 12.47 9.65
N PHE A 44 15.52 12.40 10.64
CA PHE A 44 14.75 13.57 11.11
C PHE A 44 15.20 13.93 12.52
N PRO A 45 15.10 15.21 12.91
CA PRO A 45 15.27 15.59 14.31
C PRO A 45 14.34 14.79 15.22
N PRO A 46 14.74 14.51 16.48
CA PRO A 46 13.85 13.92 17.47
C PRO A 46 12.50 14.66 17.52
N ASP A 47 11.42 13.94 17.73
CA ASP A 47 10.06 14.45 17.84
C ASP A 47 9.46 15.10 16.58
N THR A 48 10.13 15.01 15.43
CA THR A 48 9.55 15.46 14.17
C THR A 48 8.28 14.66 13.88
N LYS A 49 7.21 15.39 13.56
CA LYS A 49 5.89 14.81 13.25
C LYS A 49 5.47 15.22 11.85
N LEU A 50 5.06 14.25 11.06
CA LEU A 50 4.60 14.44 9.69
C LEU A 50 3.07 14.50 9.67
N PRO A 51 2.46 15.59 9.18
CA PRO A 51 1.01 15.77 9.29
C PRO A 51 0.24 14.81 8.39
N MET A 52 -0.91 14.37 8.87
CA MET A 52 -1.90 13.57 8.17
C MET A 52 -3.19 14.37 8.04
N TYR A 53 -3.74 14.45 6.84
CA TYR A 53 -4.91 15.25 6.53
C TYR A 53 -6.08 14.40 6.08
N TRP A 54 -7.27 14.70 6.59
CA TRP A 54 -8.54 14.09 6.20
C TRP A 54 -9.32 14.96 5.21
N ASN A 55 -10.30 14.37 4.60
CA ASN A 55 -11.26 15.05 3.72
C ASN A 55 -10.64 15.63 2.45
N VAL A 56 -9.49 15.10 2.05
CA VAL A 56 -8.88 15.48 0.79
C VAL A 56 -9.71 14.90 -0.35
N PRO A 57 -10.38 15.71 -1.18
CA PRO A 57 -11.14 15.21 -2.31
C PRO A 57 -10.21 14.44 -3.23
N ARG A 58 -10.75 13.39 -3.83
CA ARG A 58 -10.03 12.63 -4.83
C ARG A 58 -9.54 13.53 -5.97
N PRO A 59 -8.23 13.79 -6.09
CA PRO A 59 -7.72 14.57 -7.20
C PRO A 59 -7.76 13.73 -8.49
N THR A 60 -8.13 14.35 -9.59
CA THR A 60 -8.07 13.73 -10.92
C THR A 60 -6.74 14.00 -11.61
N THR A 61 -6.01 15.01 -11.15
CA THR A 61 -4.70 15.41 -11.65
C THR A 61 -3.76 15.79 -10.51
N TYR A 62 -2.44 15.78 -10.78
CA TYR A 62 -1.44 16.26 -9.84
C TYR A 62 -1.60 17.76 -9.50
N ALA A 63 -2.02 18.57 -10.47
CA ALA A 63 -2.29 19.98 -10.25
C ALA A 63 -3.45 20.19 -9.27
N GLU A 64 -4.52 19.41 -9.39
CA GLU A 64 -5.62 19.42 -8.43
C GLU A 64 -5.18 18.97 -7.04
N TYR A 65 -4.33 17.95 -6.97
CA TYR A 65 -3.75 17.52 -5.70
C TYR A 65 -2.98 18.66 -5.01
N GLN A 66 -2.07 19.31 -5.73
CA GLN A 66 -1.30 20.45 -5.20
C GLN A 66 -2.21 21.63 -4.81
N ALA A 67 -3.20 21.94 -5.64
CA ALA A 67 -4.17 22.99 -5.31
C ALA A 67 -5.04 22.61 -4.10
N ASN A 68 -5.33 21.34 -3.94
CA ASN A 68 -6.07 20.83 -2.81
C ASN A 68 -5.28 20.94 -1.51
N LEU A 69 -4.01 20.63 -1.48
CA LEU A 69 -3.15 20.79 -0.29
C LEU A 69 -3.11 22.24 0.25
N GLN A 70 -3.36 23.23 -0.61
CA GLN A 70 -3.39 24.64 -0.22
C GLN A 70 -4.73 25.08 0.35
N LYS A 71 -5.79 24.28 0.29
CA LYS A 71 -7.15 24.66 0.71
C LYS A 71 -7.45 24.45 2.20
N GLY A 72 -6.47 23.95 2.97
CA GLY A 72 -6.65 23.71 4.41
C GLY A 72 -7.59 22.54 4.69
N TYR A 73 -7.03 21.34 4.73
CA TYR A 73 -7.75 20.13 5.13
C TYR A 73 -7.68 19.92 6.63
N ASP A 74 -8.62 19.14 7.14
CA ASP A 74 -8.66 18.80 8.56
C ASP A 74 -7.43 17.96 8.93
N LEU A 75 -6.60 18.49 9.80
CA LEU A 75 -5.49 17.76 10.38
C LEU A 75 -6.04 16.69 11.33
N VAL A 76 -5.78 15.43 11.02
CA VAL A 76 -6.32 14.30 11.81
C VAL A 76 -5.27 13.59 12.64
N GLY A 77 -4.00 13.96 12.48
CA GLY A 77 -2.93 13.37 13.27
C GLY A 77 -1.57 13.59 12.66
N PHE A 78 -0.60 12.91 13.25
CA PHE A 78 0.79 12.98 12.84
C PHE A 78 1.41 11.59 12.83
N LEU A 79 2.14 11.27 11.77
CA LEU A 79 3.07 10.17 11.80
C LEU A 79 4.37 10.61 12.47
N PRO A 80 4.89 9.83 13.42
CA PRO A 80 6.24 10.07 13.92
C PRO A 80 7.24 9.99 12.76
N ALA A 81 8.08 10.99 12.62
CA ALA A 81 9.18 10.94 11.68
C ALA A 81 10.28 10.05 12.26
N ALA A 82 10.28 8.80 11.85
CA ALA A 82 11.43 7.92 12.05
C ALA A 82 12.45 8.11 10.93
N ALA A 83 13.67 7.66 11.13
CA ALA A 83 14.62 7.52 10.02
C ALA A 83 14.00 6.64 8.92
N THR A 84 14.18 7.05 7.67
CA THR A 84 13.70 6.30 6.52
C THR A 84 14.84 5.58 5.81
N TYR A 85 14.53 4.45 5.18
CA TYR A 85 15.49 3.67 4.43
C TYR A 85 15.54 4.11 2.97
N ARG A 86 16.72 3.99 2.36
CA ARG A 86 16.86 4.18 0.92
C ARG A 86 15.97 3.18 0.20
N SER A 87 15.20 3.69 -0.75
CA SER A 87 14.24 2.87 -1.49
C SER A 87 14.25 3.21 -2.98
N MET A 88 14.19 2.18 -3.81
CA MET A 88 13.88 2.31 -5.22
C MET A 88 12.36 2.19 -5.38
N ILE A 89 11.75 3.24 -5.89
CA ILE A 89 10.31 3.36 -6.01
C ILE A 89 9.90 3.23 -7.48
N LEU A 90 8.90 2.40 -7.72
CA LEU A 90 8.26 2.27 -9.01
C LEU A 90 6.99 3.15 -9.00
N ALA A 91 6.95 4.14 -9.85
CA ALA A 91 5.80 5.03 -9.98
C ALA A 91 5.19 4.91 -11.37
N GLY A 92 3.88 4.78 -11.44
CA GLY A 92 3.14 4.84 -12.70
C GLY A 92 3.00 6.27 -13.20
N ASN A 93 2.82 6.44 -14.50
CA ASN A 93 2.73 7.73 -15.18
C ASN A 93 1.57 8.61 -14.75
N LEU A 94 0.53 8.02 -14.26
CA LEU A 94 -0.64 8.76 -13.83
C LEU A 94 -0.39 9.22 -12.40
N GLU A 95 0.09 10.46 -12.26
CA GLU A 95 0.04 11.24 -11.02
C GLU A 95 1.05 10.80 -9.93
N ASN A 96 2.24 10.33 -10.31
CA ASN A 96 3.25 9.85 -9.36
C ASN A 96 2.74 8.75 -8.41
N MET A 97 1.83 7.92 -8.90
CA MET A 97 1.29 6.81 -8.11
C MET A 97 2.37 5.76 -7.90
N ILE A 98 2.80 5.59 -6.67
CA ILE A 98 3.71 4.50 -6.29
C ILE A 98 2.98 3.16 -6.49
N THR A 99 3.51 2.33 -7.36
CA THR A 99 2.96 1.00 -7.67
C THR A 99 3.73 -0.14 -7.04
N GLY A 100 4.86 0.18 -6.43
CA GLY A 100 5.71 -0.77 -5.75
C GLY A 100 7.12 -0.23 -5.55
N GLY A 101 8.02 -1.09 -5.13
CA GLY A 101 9.41 -0.75 -4.94
C GLY A 101 10.19 -1.79 -4.15
N LEU A 102 11.44 -1.43 -3.87
CA LEU A 102 12.41 -2.23 -3.11
C LEU A 102 13.23 -1.29 -2.22
N ASN A 103 13.44 -1.65 -0.96
CA ASN A 103 14.31 -0.88 -0.08
C ASN A 103 15.68 -1.53 0.13
N GLU A 104 16.59 -0.83 0.78
CA GLU A 104 17.96 -1.28 1.05
C GLU A 104 18.09 -2.50 1.98
N HIS A 105 16.99 -2.88 2.66
CA HIS A 105 16.91 -4.09 3.47
C HIS A 105 16.30 -5.28 2.72
N GLY A 106 16.09 -5.16 1.40
CA GLY A 106 15.52 -6.22 0.59
C GLY A 106 13.99 -6.35 0.69
N VAL A 107 13.31 -5.45 1.39
CA VAL A 107 11.84 -5.47 1.42
C VAL A 107 11.30 -4.95 0.10
N SER A 108 10.52 -5.78 -0.58
CA SER A 108 9.85 -5.46 -1.84
C SER A 108 8.33 -5.49 -1.67
N ILE A 109 7.65 -4.55 -2.31
CA ILE A 109 6.19 -4.42 -2.30
C ILE A 109 5.72 -4.12 -3.71
N ALA A 110 4.60 -4.73 -4.12
CA ALA A 110 3.86 -4.36 -5.31
C ALA A 110 2.38 -4.20 -4.99
N ILE A 111 1.55 -3.87 -5.98
CA ILE A 111 0.11 -3.64 -5.78
C ILE A 111 -0.72 -4.30 -6.88
N GLU A 112 -1.84 -4.88 -6.47
CA GLU A 112 -2.95 -5.31 -7.33
C GLU A 112 -4.27 -4.73 -6.84
N PHE A 113 -5.25 -4.65 -7.75
CA PHE A 113 -6.60 -4.23 -7.40
C PHE A 113 -7.46 -5.44 -7.13
N LEU A 114 -8.29 -5.35 -6.09
CA LEU A 114 -9.28 -6.37 -5.76
C LEU A 114 -10.69 -5.81 -5.93
N PRO A 115 -11.62 -6.55 -6.56
CA PRO A 115 -13.03 -6.22 -6.47
C PRO A 115 -13.47 -6.25 -5.00
N MET A 116 -14.21 -5.23 -4.58
CA MET A 116 -14.69 -5.08 -3.21
C MET A 116 -16.21 -4.94 -3.22
N ARG A 117 -16.86 -5.37 -2.15
CA ARG A 117 -18.31 -5.13 -1.97
C ARG A 117 -18.57 -3.62 -1.85
N ALA A 118 -19.64 -3.15 -2.47
CA ALA A 118 -19.99 -1.72 -2.46
C ALA A 118 -20.09 -1.13 -1.03
N GLY A 119 -20.58 -1.89 -0.08
CA GLY A 119 -20.68 -1.46 1.32
C GLY A 119 -19.35 -1.23 2.04
N LEU A 120 -18.21 -1.61 1.44
CA LEU A 120 -16.86 -1.32 1.93
C LEU A 120 -16.22 -0.13 1.21
N ALA A 121 -16.94 0.50 0.28
CA ALA A 121 -16.44 1.66 -0.44
C ALA A 121 -16.35 2.88 0.49
N CYS A 122 -15.31 3.70 0.27
CA CYS A 122 -15.15 4.99 0.92
C CYS A 122 -14.86 6.04 -0.16
N ASP A 123 -15.47 7.21 -0.06
CA ASP A 123 -15.33 8.31 -1.01
C ASP A 123 -14.28 9.34 -0.59
N LYS A 124 -13.80 9.26 0.63
CA LYS A 124 -12.80 10.15 1.22
C LYS A 124 -11.67 9.35 1.85
N GLY A 125 -10.52 9.97 1.98
CA GLY A 125 -9.36 9.33 2.57
C GLY A 125 -8.42 10.32 3.23
N VAL A 126 -7.47 9.79 3.97
CA VAL A 126 -6.39 10.53 4.57
C VAL A 126 -5.22 10.60 3.59
N VAL A 127 -4.54 11.71 3.52
CA VAL A 127 -3.31 11.89 2.75
C VAL A 127 -2.18 12.18 3.72
N GLY A 128 -1.10 11.46 3.56
CA GLY A 128 0.09 11.61 4.39
C GLY A 128 1.32 12.06 3.61
N PRO A 129 2.45 12.18 4.27
CA PRO A 129 3.70 12.57 3.66
C PRO A 129 4.17 11.53 2.64
N ASN A 130 4.92 11.99 1.66
CA ASN A 130 5.57 11.20 0.60
C ASN A 130 4.64 10.59 -0.44
N SER A 131 3.36 10.97 -0.48
CA SER A 131 2.46 10.44 -1.50
C SER A 131 1.26 11.34 -1.75
N ASN A 132 0.80 11.34 -2.99
CA ASN A 132 -0.39 12.07 -3.44
C ASN A 132 -1.68 11.28 -3.22
N HIS A 133 -1.57 10.00 -2.85
CA HIS A 133 -2.70 9.09 -2.73
C HIS A 133 -2.52 8.19 -1.53
N TRP A 134 -3.59 7.89 -0.83
CA TRP A 134 -3.52 7.11 0.40
C TRP A 134 -2.88 5.73 0.20
N THR A 135 -3.31 4.96 -0.78
CA THR A 135 -2.74 3.63 -1.05
C THR A 135 -1.25 3.70 -1.36
N THR A 136 -0.82 4.72 -2.10
CA THR A 136 0.58 4.99 -2.41
C THR A 136 1.37 5.37 -1.16
N SER A 137 0.74 6.11 -0.24
CA SER A 137 1.33 6.45 1.05
C SER A 137 1.58 5.20 1.90
N LEU A 138 0.66 4.24 1.89
CA LEU A 138 0.84 2.95 2.58
C LEU A 138 2.07 2.19 2.06
N ILE A 139 2.18 2.04 0.73
CA ILE A 139 3.32 1.36 0.09
C ILE A 139 4.63 2.10 0.40
N ALA A 140 4.64 3.43 0.24
CA ALA A 140 5.83 4.23 0.53
C ALA A 140 6.28 4.07 1.99
N ASN A 141 5.36 4.16 2.95
CA ASN A 141 5.71 4.02 4.36
C ASN A 141 6.14 2.59 4.70
N GLY A 142 5.56 1.57 4.08
CA GLY A 142 6.03 0.19 4.20
C GLY A 142 7.48 0.05 3.75
N LEU A 143 7.84 0.60 2.58
CA LEU A 143 9.21 0.56 2.06
C LEU A 143 10.17 1.42 2.87
N LEU A 144 9.78 2.63 3.24
CA LEU A 144 10.66 3.58 3.92
C LEU A 144 10.93 3.24 5.38
N ARG A 145 10.12 2.38 6.01
CA ARG A 145 10.14 2.17 7.47
C ARG A 145 10.34 0.72 7.91
N ALA A 146 10.28 -0.24 7.00
CA ALA A 146 10.37 -1.65 7.34
C ALA A 146 11.72 -2.26 6.96
N LYS A 147 12.24 -3.13 7.83
CA LYS A 147 13.42 -3.97 7.57
C LYS A 147 13.06 -5.38 7.15
N THR A 148 11.80 -5.78 7.34
CA THR A 148 11.31 -7.10 6.99
C THR A 148 9.91 -7.02 6.39
N ALA A 149 9.49 -8.06 5.67
CA ALA A 149 8.14 -8.16 5.13
C ALA A 149 7.08 -8.05 6.23
N ARG A 150 7.28 -8.69 7.39
CA ARG A 150 6.36 -8.61 8.55
C ARG A 150 6.25 -7.20 9.10
N GLN A 151 7.36 -6.47 9.21
CA GLN A 151 7.32 -5.06 9.65
C GLN A 151 6.58 -4.18 8.63
N ALA A 152 6.75 -4.43 7.33
CA ALA A 152 6.01 -3.71 6.30
C ALA A 152 4.49 -3.94 6.43
N ILE A 153 4.07 -5.19 6.65
CA ILE A 153 2.66 -5.55 6.91
C ILE A 153 2.13 -4.81 8.13
N GLN A 154 2.86 -4.79 9.23
CA GLN A 154 2.46 -4.09 10.46
C GLN A 154 2.33 -2.58 10.25
N VAL A 155 3.30 -1.95 9.58
CA VAL A 155 3.26 -0.52 9.26
C VAL A 155 2.04 -0.19 8.42
N ILE A 156 1.83 -0.94 7.33
CA ILE A 156 0.71 -0.72 6.41
C ILE A 156 -0.63 -0.98 7.09
N GLY A 157 -0.75 -2.09 7.82
CA GLY A 157 -1.94 -2.47 8.55
C GLY A 157 -2.36 -1.43 9.59
N SER A 158 -1.45 -1.07 10.49
CA SER A 158 -1.71 -0.05 11.51
C SER A 158 -2.09 1.31 10.93
N MET A 159 -1.44 1.71 9.84
CA MET A 159 -1.81 2.95 9.14
C MET A 159 -3.20 2.87 8.53
N SER A 160 -3.57 1.73 7.93
CA SER A 160 -4.92 1.56 7.35
C SER A 160 -6.00 1.53 8.42
N GLU A 161 -5.75 0.92 9.56
CA GLU A 161 -6.67 0.91 10.71
C GLU A 161 -6.89 2.30 11.29
N GLN A 162 -5.81 3.04 11.48
CA GLN A 162 -5.87 4.36 12.13
C GLN A 162 -6.40 5.46 11.21
N TYR A 163 -5.98 5.45 9.95
CA TYR A 163 -6.22 6.58 9.04
C TYR A 163 -7.15 6.26 7.87
N GLY A 164 -7.66 5.04 7.82
CA GLY A 164 -8.57 4.62 6.77
C GLY A 164 -7.87 4.03 5.55
N PHE A 165 -8.65 3.39 4.71
CA PHE A 165 -8.20 2.87 3.44
C PHE A 165 -9.10 3.36 2.30
N LEU A 166 -8.50 3.96 1.30
CA LEU A 166 -9.15 4.38 0.08
C LEU A 166 -8.27 4.05 -1.12
N TYR A 167 -8.84 3.31 -2.06
CA TYR A 167 -8.23 3.22 -3.39
C TYR A 167 -8.85 4.26 -4.32
N TYR A 168 -8.07 5.28 -4.65
CA TYR A 168 -8.60 6.49 -5.30
C TYR A 168 -9.18 6.29 -6.70
N ARG A 169 -8.70 5.31 -7.49
CA ARG A 169 -9.19 5.08 -8.86
C ARG A 169 -10.52 4.34 -8.92
N ALA A 170 -10.84 3.59 -7.89
CA ALA A 170 -12.08 2.86 -7.77
C ALA A 170 -12.47 2.77 -6.30
N PRO A 171 -13.37 3.63 -5.81
CA PRO A 171 -13.81 3.61 -4.41
C PRO A 171 -14.34 2.24 -3.96
N SER A 172 -14.79 1.42 -4.90
CA SER A 172 -15.25 0.05 -4.66
C SER A 172 -14.15 -1.02 -4.88
N ALA A 173 -12.88 -0.64 -4.82
CA ALA A 173 -11.78 -1.58 -4.94
C ALA A 173 -10.94 -1.62 -3.65
N GLY A 174 -10.67 -2.84 -3.17
CA GLY A 174 -9.57 -3.14 -2.27
C GLY A 174 -8.26 -3.28 -3.02
N VAL A 175 -7.21 -3.60 -2.31
CA VAL A 175 -5.91 -3.92 -2.89
C VAL A 175 -5.34 -5.20 -2.31
N ALA A 176 -4.58 -5.91 -3.12
CA ALA A 176 -3.61 -6.88 -2.65
C ALA A 176 -2.20 -6.29 -2.77
N LEU A 177 -1.43 -6.43 -1.73
CA LEU A 177 -0.03 -6.06 -1.66
C LEU A 177 0.79 -7.34 -1.51
N PRO A 178 1.39 -7.84 -2.59
CA PRO A 178 2.46 -8.82 -2.47
C PRO A 178 3.66 -8.14 -1.82
N ILE A 179 4.17 -8.74 -0.75
CA ILE A 179 5.26 -8.22 0.07
C ILE A 179 6.28 -9.34 0.26
N ALA A 180 7.55 -9.06 0.04
CA ALA A 180 8.60 -10.03 0.25
C ALA A 180 9.84 -9.39 0.86
N ASP A 181 10.63 -10.20 1.53
CA ASP A 181 12.00 -9.90 1.93
C ASP A 181 12.91 -11.10 1.59
N GLU A 182 14.14 -11.10 2.04
CA GLU A 182 15.11 -12.17 1.79
C GLU A 182 14.69 -13.55 2.35
N ARG A 183 13.69 -13.61 3.22
CA ARG A 183 13.30 -14.81 3.97
C ARG A 183 11.89 -15.27 3.69
N GLU A 184 10.97 -14.35 3.48
CA GLU A 184 9.53 -14.64 3.44
C GLU A 184 8.82 -13.88 2.31
N ALA A 185 7.82 -14.55 1.72
CA ALA A 185 6.87 -13.95 0.81
C ALA A 185 5.46 -13.94 1.44
N TRP A 186 4.73 -12.85 1.27
CA TRP A 186 3.41 -12.61 1.84
C TRP A 186 2.47 -11.99 0.83
N LEU A 187 1.19 -12.33 0.94
CA LEU A 187 0.12 -11.59 0.28
C LEU A 187 -0.73 -10.92 1.35
N MET A 188 -0.82 -9.60 1.31
CA MET A 188 -1.67 -8.80 2.19
C MET A 188 -2.84 -8.25 1.39
N GLU A 189 -4.06 -8.40 1.90
CA GLU A 189 -5.27 -7.85 1.29
C GLU A 189 -5.87 -6.79 2.21
N ILE A 190 -6.25 -5.64 1.64
CA ILE A 190 -6.79 -4.49 2.40
C ILE A 190 -8.09 -4.03 1.75
N PHE A 191 -9.10 -3.81 2.58
CA PHE A 191 -10.42 -3.34 2.19
C PHE A 191 -10.80 -2.09 2.98
N GLY A 192 -11.69 -1.28 2.42
CA GLY A 192 -12.14 -0.03 3.03
C GLY A 192 -13.07 -0.25 4.21
N PRO A 193 -13.27 0.80 5.01
CA PRO A 193 -14.09 0.76 6.23
C PRO A 193 -15.59 0.87 5.97
N GLY A 194 -15.99 1.20 4.75
CA GLY A 194 -17.37 1.46 4.38
C GLY A 194 -17.70 2.96 4.26
N GLU A 195 -18.86 3.21 3.68
CA GLU A 195 -19.37 4.56 3.48
C GLU A 195 -19.63 5.26 4.83
N GLY A 196 -19.34 6.56 4.87
CA GLY A 196 -19.55 7.38 6.06
C GLY A 196 -18.55 7.18 7.19
N TRP A 197 -17.50 6.39 7.00
CA TRP A 197 -16.41 6.29 7.97
C TRP A 197 -15.66 7.61 8.08
N THR A 198 -15.29 7.97 9.32
CA THR A 198 -14.43 9.12 9.65
C THR A 198 -13.40 8.70 10.69
N PRO A 199 -12.25 9.38 10.77
CA PRO A 199 -11.17 9.01 11.71
C PRO A 199 -11.58 9.02 13.19
N ASP A 200 -12.63 9.75 13.54
CA ASP A 200 -13.15 9.93 14.89
C ASP A 200 -14.38 9.06 15.21
N CYS A 201 -14.83 8.22 14.28
CA CYS A 201 -16.03 7.39 14.46
C CYS A 201 -15.83 6.20 15.41
N GLY A 202 -14.64 5.98 15.93
CA GLY A 202 -14.32 4.88 16.85
C GLY A 202 -14.27 3.48 16.23
N LYS A 203 -14.27 3.39 14.90
CA LYS A 203 -14.13 2.14 14.14
C LYS A 203 -12.80 2.14 13.37
N LEU A 204 -12.29 0.95 13.07
CA LEU A 204 -11.10 0.79 12.23
C LEU A 204 -11.34 1.37 10.85
N GLY A 205 -10.34 2.06 10.32
CA GLY A 205 -10.39 2.73 9.02
C GLY A 205 -10.07 1.83 7.84
N GLY A 206 -9.71 0.59 8.08
CA GLY A 206 -9.48 -0.45 7.10
C GLY A 206 -9.53 -1.83 7.73
N VAL A 207 -9.86 -2.82 6.92
CA VAL A 207 -9.81 -4.23 7.31
C VAL A 207 -8.77 -4.90 6.44
N TRP A 208 -7.85 -5.62 7.06
CA TRP A 208 -6.79 -6.29 6.33
C TRP A 208 -6.52 -7.69 6.87
N CYS A 209 -5.95 -8.52 6.02
CA CYS A 209 -5.39 -9.80 6.38
C CYS A 209 -4.13 -10.05 5.56
N ALA A 210 -3.21 -10.85 6.10
CA ALA A 210 -1.99 -11.22 5.40
C ALA A 210 -1.72 -12.72 5.55
N GLN A 211 -1.38 -13.36 4.45
CA GLN A 211 -1.06 -14.78 4.41
C GLN A 211 0.36 -14.98 3.91
N ARG A 212 1.14 -15.73 4.66
CA ARG A 212 2.49 -16.15 4.25
C ARG A 212 2.39 -17.19 3.15
N ILE A 213 3.21 -17.07 2.14
CA ILE A 213 3.45 -18.13 1.16
C ILE A 213 4.44 -19.11 1.80
N PRO A 214 4.08 -20.38 1.93
CA PRO A 214 5.00 -21.39 2.48
C PRO A 214 6.30 -21.47 1.68
N ASP A 215 7.40 -21.82 2.34
CA ASP A 215 8.72 -21.82 1.73
C ASP A 215 8.84 -22.70 0.48
N GLY A 216 8.11 -23.82 0.45
CA GLY A 216 8.10 -24.75 -0.70
C GLY A 216 7.03 -24.46 -1.75
N GLU A 217 6.34 -23.32 -1.66
CA GLU A 217 5.19 -23.04 -2.51
C GLU A 217 5.37 -21.78 -3.35
N VAL A 218 4.49 -21.66 -4.34
CA VAL A 218 4.35 -20.49 -5.22
C VAL A 218 2.95 -19.93 -5.06
N GLY A 219 2.86 -18.63 -4.75
CA GLY A 219 1.61 -17.88 -4.74
C GLY A 219 1.43 -17.09 -6.02
N CYS A 220 0.21 -17.04 -6.53
CA CYS A 220 -0.15 -16.21 -7.68
C CYS A 220 -1.46 -15.49 -7.41
N SER A 221 -1.53 -14.23 -7.77
CA SER A 221 -2.73 -13.41 -7.76
C SER A 221 -2.90 -12.66 -9.08
N ALA A 222 -4.14 -12.46 -9.50
CA ALA A 222 -4.48 -11.75 -10.72
C ALA A 222 -5.81 -11.00 -10.51
N ASN A 223 -5.74 -9.87 -9.83
CA ASN A 223 -6.88 -9.00 -9.51
C ASN A 223 -8.05 -9.71 -8.80
N ARG A 224 -7.74 -10.71 -7.99
CA ARG A 224 -8.73 -11.46 -7.20
C ARG A 224 -8.21 -11.75 -5.80
N SER A 225 -9.10 -11.64 -4.80
CA SER A 225 -8.81 -12.09 -3.45
C SER A 225 -8.40 -13.57 -3.44
N ARG A 226 -7.35 -13.90 -2.73
CA ARG A 226 -6.76 -15.23 -2.59
C ARG A 226 -6.90 -15.77 -1.17
N ILE A 227 -7.06 -14.89 -0.19
CA ILE A 227 -7.21 -15.29 1.21
C ILE A 227 -8.68 -15.62 1.46
N GLY A 228 -9.00 -16.91 1.41
CA GLY A 228 -10.40 -17.39 1.47
C GLY A 228 -10.88 -17.77 2.87
N LYS A 229 -9.95 -17.98 3.80
CA LYS A 229 -10.25 -18.32 5.21
C LYS A 229 -9.30 -17.52 6.08
N VAL A 230 -9.86 -16.91 7.11
CA VAL A 230 -9.10 -16.20 8.15
C VAL A 230 -9.44 -16.87 9.46
N ASP A 231 -8.44 -17.34 10.17
CA ASP A 231 -8.58 -17.80 11.55
C ASP A 231 -8.51 -16.56 12.44
N LEU A 232 -9.63 -16.22 13.07
CA LEU A 232 -9.72 -15.05 13.94
C LEU A 232 -9.15 -15.31 15.35
N GLU A 233 -8.81 -16.58 15.66
CA GLU A 233 -8.24 -16.97 16.96
C GLU A 233 -6.69 -17.00 16.90
N ASP A 234 -6.12 -17.01 15.70
CA ASP A 234 -4.67 -17.09 15.45
C ASP A 234 -4.07 -15.73 14.98
N GLY A 235 -4.71 -14.62 15.34
CA GLY A 235 -4.37 -13.25 14.94
C GLY A 235 -3.40 -12.53 15.86
#